data_13022339c97ce85d786495d8e246822b
#
_entry.id   13022339c97ce85d786495d8e246822b
#
_cell.length_a   1.000
_cell.length_b   1.000
_cell.length_c   1.000
_cell.angle_alpha   90.00
_cell.angle_beta   90.00
_cell.angle_gamma   90.00
#
_symmetry.space_group_name_H-M   'P 1'
#
loop_
_entity.id
_entity.type
_entity.pdbx_description
1 polymer ?
#
loop_
_entity_poly.entity_id
_entity_poly.type
_entity_poly.pdbx_seq_one_letter_code
_entity_poly.pdbx_strand_id
1 'polypeptide(L)'
;MFDDFIAAGEYLIDQGITPEDGLAIQGGSNGGLLVGAVANQRPDLFAAGNAAVGVMDMLRFDQFTAGRYWVDDYGYPSKEADWKVLRAYSPYHNIRSGVDYPALLVTTADTDDRVVPGHSFKYTAALQAADLP
;
A
#
# COMPACT_ATOMS: atom_id res chain seq x y z
N MET A 1 7.68 -10.91 -2.11
CA MET A 1 7.26 -9.75 -2.95
C MET A 1 7.62 -8.42 -2.28
N PHE A 2 7.10 -8.07 -1.09
CA PHE A 2 7.44 -6.78 -0.45
C PHE A 2 8.93 -6.67 -0.13
N ASP A 3 9.51 -7.68 0.48
CA ASP A 3 10.95 -7.73 0.82
C ASP A 3 11.84 -7.65 -0.42
N ASP A 4 11.46 -8.30 -1.52
CA ASP A 4 12.23 -8.24 -2.78
C ASP A 4 12.19 -6.83 -3.38
N PHE A 5 11.03 -6.16 -3.28
CA PHE A 5 10.89 -4.78 -3.77
C PHE A 5 11.72 -3.80 -2.93
N ILE A 6 11.71 -3.96 -1.60
CA ILE A 6 12.53 -3.19 -0.68
C ILE A 6 14.02 -3.44 -0.99
N ALA A 7 14.45 -4.69 -1.12
CA ALA A 7 15.83 -5.05 -1.43
C ALA A 7 16.30 -4.47 -2.78
N ALA A 8 15.40 -4.40 -3.78
CA ALA A 8 15.72 -3.74 -5.04
C ALA A 8 15.96 -2.23 -4.87
N GLY A 9 15.17 -1.56 -4.02
CA GLY A 9 15.38 -0.15 -3.67
C GLY A 9 16.70 0.08 -2.95
N GLU A 10 17.01 -0.73 -1.95
CA GLU A 10 18.28 -0.70 -1.21
C GLU A 10 19.47 -0.91 -2.17
N TYR A 11 19.38 -1.89 -3.07
CA TYR A 11 20.42 -2.14 -4.07
C TYR A 11 20.69 -0.92 -4.96
N LEU A 12 19.65 -0.23 -5.43
CA LEU A 12 19.83 0.96 -6.27
C LEU A 12 20.57 2.09 -5.54
N ILE A 13 20.31 2.26 -4.26
CA ILE A 13 21.01 3.23 -3.40
C ILE A 13 22.44 2.77 -3.16
N ASP A 14 22.65 1.53 -2.74
CA ASP A 14 23.96 0.96 -2.44
C ASP A 14 24.94 1.00 -3.64
N GLN A 15 24.38 0.84 -4.86
CA GLN A 15 25.16 0.94 -6.08
C GLN A 15 25.37 2.40 -6.56
N GLY A 16 24.86 3.39 -5.84
CA GLY A 16 24.96 4.80 -6.21
C GLY A 16 24.19 5.16 -7.49
N ILE A 17 23.20 4.35 -7.88
CA ILE A 17 22.33 4.62 -9.05
C ILE A 17 21.37 5.76 -8.73
N THR A 18 20.91 5.83 -7.49
CA THR A 18 20.09 6.92 -6.95
C THR A 18 20.61 7.33 -5.55
N PRO A 19 20.47 8.59 -5.14
CA PRO A 19 20.75 9.00 -3.75
C PRO A 19 19.68 8.43 -2.79
N GLU A 20 19.98 8.46 -1.49
CA GLU A 20 19.08 7.98 -0.42
C GLU A 20 17.70 8.64 -0.44
N ASP A 21 17.62 9.90 -0.85
CA ASP A 21 16.39 10.69 -0.95
C ASP A 21 15.85 10.82 -2.37
N GLY A 22 16.33 9.99 -3.31
CA GLY A 22 16.01 10.11 -4.74
C GLY A 22 15.05 9.05 -5.28
N LEU A 23 14.67 8.06 -4.47
CA LEU A 23 13.89 6.91 -4.96
C LEU A 23 12.38 7.17 -4.89
N ALA A 24 11.77 7.28 -6.06
CA ALA A 24 10.30 7.34 -6.18
C ALA A 24 9.74 6.00 -6.71
N ILE A 25 8.58 5.61 -6.20
CA ILE A 25 7.93 4.34 -6.54
C ILE A 25 6.51 4.56 -7.06
N GLN A 26 6.08 3.70 -7.97
CA GLN A 26 4.74 3.77 -8.55
C GLN A 26 4.17 2.38 -8.76
N GLY A 27 2.88 2.23 -8.50
CA GLY A 27 2.16 1.00 -8.77
C GLY A 27 0.66 1.19 -8.83
N GLY A 28 -0.01 0.41 -9.70
CA GLY A 28 -1.46 0.42 -9.86
C GLY A 28 -2.11 -0.89 -9.42
N SER A 29 -3.34 -0.84 -8.91
CA SER A 29 -4.11 -2.02 -8.50
C SER A 29 -3.36 -2.83 -7.42
N ASN A 30 -2.99 -4.08 -7.68
CA ASN A 30 -2.09 -4.85 -6.81
C ASN A 30 -0.72 -4.16 -6.61
N GLY A 31 -0.22 -3.42 -7.62
CA GLY A 31 0.97 -2.57 -7.47
C GLY A 31 0.74 -1.37 -6.56
N GLY A 32 -0.47 -0.83 -6.50
CA GLY A 32 -0.85 0.20 -5.52
C GLY A 32 -0.87 -0.34 -4.08
N LEU A 33 -1.33 -1.59 -3.88
CA LEU A 33 -1.19 -2.31 -2.62
C LEU A 33 0.29 -2.43 -2.23
N LEU A 34 1.16 -2.82 -3.19
CA LEU A 34 2.60 -2.93 -2.96
C LEU A 34 3.18 -1.59 -2.48
N VAL A 35 2.90 -0.49 -3.18
CA VAL A 35 3.37 0.86 -2.80
C VAL A 35 2.92 1.23 -1.39
N GLY A 36 1.64 1.04 -1.06
CA GLY A 36 1.12 1.35 0.27
C GLY A 36 1.75 0.49 1.38
N ALA A 37 1.98 -0.79 1.11
CA ALA A 37 2.59 -1.72 2.07
C ALA A 37 4.06 -1.39 2.34
N VAL A 38 4.86 -1.15 1.30
CA VAL A 38 6.29 -0.85 1.48
C VAL A 38 6.52 0.55 2.07
N ALA A 39 5.66 1.52 1.79
CA ALA A 39 5.68 2.83 2.44
C ALA A 39 5.46 2.72 3.96
N ASN A 40 4.62 1.79 4.42
CA ASN A 40 4.45 1.51 5.85
C ASN A 40 5.66 0.77 6.46
N GLN A 41 6.25 -0.15 5.71
CA GLN A 41 7.34 -1.01 6.19
C GLN A 41 8.69 -0.28 6.22
N ARG A 42 8.97 0.52 5.20
CA ARG A 42 10.21 1.27 5.02
C ARG A 42 9.93 2.71 4.57
N PRO A 43 9.31 3.52 5.44
CA PRO A 43 9.02 4.93 5.11
C PRO A 43 10.29 5.76 4.84
N ASP A 44 11.40 5.34 5.40
CA ASP A 44 12.73 5.94 5.25
C ASP A 44 13.36 5.71 3.86
N LEU A 45 12.95 4.67 3.14
CA LEU A 45 13.62 4.23 1.92
C LEU A 45 13.19 5.01 0.67
N PHE A 46 11.99 5.55 0.67
CA PHE A 46 11.38 6.17 -0.50
C PHE A 46 11.13 7.66 -0.29
N ALA A 47 11.53 8.48 -1.26
CA ALA A 47 11.24 9.92 -1.24
C ALA A 47 9.78 10.22 -1.60
N ALA A 48 9.21 9.45 -2.53
CA ALA A 48 7.84 9.62 -2.97
C ALA A 48 7.22 8.31 -3.46
N GLY A 49 5.89 8.23 -3.43
CA GLY A 49 5.13 7.10 -3.97
C GLY A 49 3.84 7.50 -4.66
N ASN A 50 3.50 6.85 -5.76
CA ASN A 50 2.19 6.95 -6.40
C ASN A 50 1.46 5.60 -6.27
N ALA A 51 0.45 5.57 -5.40
CA ALA A 51 -0.43 4.42 -5.22
C ALA A 51 -1.72 4.64 -6.04
N ALA A 52 -1.74 4.13 -7.26
CA ALA A 52 -2.88 4.27 -8.16
C ALA A 52 -3.87 3.11 -7.99
N VAL A 53 -5.14 3.42 -7.75
CA VAL A 53 -6.24 2.45 -7.62
C VAL A 53 -5.87 1.24 -6.75
N GLY A 54 -5.21 1.46 -5.62
CA GLY A 54 -4.62 0.41 -4.79
C GLY A 54 -5.63 -0.34 -3.94
N VAL A 55 -5.39 -1.65 -3.72
CA VAL A 55 -6.17 -2.47 -2.79
C VAL A 55 -5.67 -2.22 -1.37
N MET A 56 -6.16 -1.19 -0.70
CA MET A 56 -5.59 -0.68 0.55
C MET A 56 -6.15 -1.33 1.81
N ASP A 57 -7.38 -1.85 1.78
CA ASP A 57 -8.03 -2.53 2.91
C ASP A 57 -8.10 -4.03 2.65
N MET A 58 -7.10 -4.77 3.11
CA MET A 58 -7.00 -6.21 2.89
C MET A 58 -7.90 -7.04 3.80
N LEU A 59 -8.54 -6.43 4.79
CA LEU A 59 -9.49 -7.12 5.66
C LEU A 59 -10.94 -7.06 5.16
N ARG A 60 -11.19 -6.25 4.12
CA ARG A 60 -12.53 -6.07 3.53
C ARG A 60 -12.54 -6.07 2.01
N PHE A 61 -11.42 -6.36 1.36
CA PHE A 61 -11.37 -6.31 -0.10
C PHE A 61 -12.41 -7.23 -0.76
N ASP A 62 -12.68 -8.36 -0.16
CA ASP A 62 -13.66 -9.36 -0.62
C ASP A 62 -15.12 -8.90 -0.54
N GLN A 63 -15.40 -7.86 0.23
CA GLN A 63 -16.74 -7.28 0.38
C GLN A 63 -17.04 -6.18 -0.66
N PHE A 64 -16.03 -5.76 -1.42
CA PHE A 64 -16.18 -4.78 -2.48
C PHE A 64 -16.32 -5.49 -3.83
N THR A 65 -17.08 -4.94 -4.72
CA THR A 65 -17.41 -5.37 -6.08
C THR A 65 -16.62 -6.58 -6.65
N ALA A 66 -15.52 -6.33 -7.36
CA ALA A 66 -14.69 -7.39 -7.95
C ALA A 66 -13.75 -8.08 -6.94
N GLY A 67 -13.56 -7.51 -5.75
CA GLY A 67 -12.65 -8.06 -4.73
C GLY A 67 -12.96 -9.50 -4.34
N ARG A 68 -14.23 -9.88 -4.36
CA ARG A 68 -14.67 -11.27 -4.09
C ARG A 68 -14.02 -12.33 -4.99
N TYR A 69 -13.50 -11.93 -6.15
CA TYR A 69 -12.85 -12.85 -7.10
C TYR A 69 -11.35 -13.01 -6.83
N TRP A 70 -10.76 -12.25 -5.88
CA TRP A 70 -9.34 -12.26 -5.59
C TRP A 70 -8.98 -13.08 -4.35
N VAL A 71 -9.97 -13.72 -3.72
CA VAL A 71 -9.75 -14.50 -2.48
C VAL A 71 -8.85 -15.71 -2.69
N ASP A 72 -8.81 -16.27 -3.89
CA ASP A 72 -7.91 -17.37 -4.22
C ASP A 72 -6.44 -16.92 -4.37
N ASP A 73 -6.21 -15.63 -4.66
CA ASP A 73 -4.88 -15.03 -4.76
C ASP A 73 -4.38 -14.51 -3.41
N TYR A 74 -5.24 -13.81 -2.66
CA TYR A 74 -4.84 -13.14 -1.41
C TYR A 74 -5.11 -13.95 -0.15
N GLY A 75 -6.09 -14.82 -0.17
CA GLY A 75 -6.64 -15.51 0.99
C GLY A 75 -8.00 -14.94 1.41
N TYR A 76 -8.63 -15.61 2.36
CA TYR A 76 -9.99 -15.32 2.84
C TYR A 76 -9.96 -14.54 4.15
N PRO A 77 -10.38 -13.26 4.20
CA PRO A 77 -10.41 -12.48 5.44
C PRO A 77 -11.24 -13.12 6.56
N SER A 78 -12.20 -13.99 6.21
CA SER A 78 -13.03 -14.74 7.16
C SER A 78 -12.31 -15.92 7.83
N LYS A 79 -11.15 -16.36 7.32
CA LYS A 79 -10.34 -17.42 7.90
C LYS A 79 -9.25 -16.82 8.78
N GLU A 80 -9.16 -17.25 10.02
CA GLU A 80 -8.22 -16.67 11.01
C GLU A 80 -6.75 -16.69 10.53
N ALA A 81 -6.31 -17.78 9.90
CA ALA A 81 -4.95 -17.89 9.40
C ALA A 81 -4.66 -16.85 8.30
N ASP A 82 -5.55 -16.72 7.33
CA ASP A 82 -5.42 -15.78 6.22
C ASP A 82 -5.58 -14.34 6.73
N TRP A 83 -6.52 -14.09 7.66
CA TRP A 83 -6.72 -12.79 8.28
C TRP A 83 -5.43 -12.25 8.92
N LYS A 84 -4.70 -13.11 9.66
CA LYS A 84 -3.41 -12.72 10.28
C LYS A 84 -2.40 -12.27 9.24
N VAL A 85 -2.29 -13.00 8.13
CA VAL A 85 -1.39 -12.67 7.02
C VAL A 85 -1.81 -11.36 6.35
N LEU A 86 -3.09 -11.24 5.99
CA LEU A 86 -3.64 -10.04 5.36
C LEU A 86 -3.49 -8.80 6.24
N ARG A 87 -3.75 -8.93 7.55
CA ARG A 87 -3.59 -7.85 8.52
C ARG A 87 -2.13 -7.37 8.61
N ALA A 88 -1.17 -8.27 8.49
CA ALA A 88 0.24 -7.96 8.64
C ALA A 88 0.77 -6.99 7.59
N TYR A 89 0.22 -7.01 6.37
CA TYR A 89 0.67 -6.12 5.28
C TYR A 89 -0.41 -5.14 4.77
N SER A 90 -1.64 -5.20 5.27
CA SER A 90 -2.73 -4.33 4.81
C SER A 90 -2.35 -2.85 4.95
N PRO A 91 -2.24 -2.07 3.84
CA PRO A 91 -1.77 -0.70 3.92
C PRO A 91 -2.55 0.17 4.90
N TYR A 92 -3.87 0.16 4.79
CA TYR A 92 -4.77 0.93 5.64
C TYR A 92 -4.59 0.64 7.15
N HIS A 93 -4.40 -0.64 7.51
CA HIS A 93 -4.35 -1.07 8.90
C HIS A 93 -2.96 -0.96 9.55
N ASN A 94 -1.93 -0.63 8.77
CA ASN A 94 -0.55 -0.50 9.26
C ASN A 94 -0.02 0.94 9.22
N ILE A 95 -0.89 1.91 8.99
CA ILE A 95 -0.55 3.33 9.15
C ILE A 95 -0.30 3.61 10.64
N ARG A 96 0.76 4.35 10.93
CA ARG A 96 1.19 4.70 12.29
C ARG A 96 1.34 6.21 12.41
N SER A 97 0.85 6.77 13.51
CA SER A 97 1.08 8.18 13.84
C SER A 97 2.55 8.43 14.23
N GLY A 98 3.04 9.63 13.94
CA GLY A 98 4.40 10.03 14.29
C GLY A 98 5.49 9.39 13.43
N VAL A 99 5.13 8.81 12.28
CA VAL A 99 6.06 8.32 11.27
C VAL A 99 6.17 9.34 10.16
N ASP A 100 7.41 9.65 9.77
CA ASP A 100 7.69 10.49 8.60
C ASP A 100 7.53 9.65 7.33
N TYR A 101 6.35 9.71 6.75
CA TYR A 101 6.03 9.00 5.51
C TYR A 101 6.58 9.74 4.30
N PRO A 102 6.94 9.02 3.22
CA PRO A 102 7.27 9.64 1.95
C PRO A 102 6.07 10.44 1.40
N ALA A 103 6.33 11.38 0.51
CA ALA A 103 5.25 12.09 -0.20
C ALA A 103 4.41 11.11 -1.01
N LEU A 104 3.14 10.88 -0.64
CA LEU A 104 2.28 9.90 -1.28
C LEU A 104 1.17 10.58 -2.11
N LEU A 105 1.16 10.26 -3.40
CA LEU A 105 0.04 10.56 -4.30
C LEU A 105 -0.86 9.32 -4.37
N VAL A 106 -2.12 9.47 -3.98
CA VAL A 106 -3.12 8.40 -4.08
C VAL A 106 -4.13 8.79 -5.15
N THR A 107 -4.26 7.99 -6.19
CA THR A 107 -5.17 8.23 -7.31
C THR A 107 -6.23 7.15 -7.43
N THR A 108 -7.44 7.54 -7.80
CA THR A 108 -8.58 6.64 -8.03
C THR A 108 -9.55 7.27 -9.02
N ALA A 109 -10.56 6.50 -9.44
CA ALA A 109 -11.66 6.99 -10.25
C ALA A 109 -13.00 6.72 -9.54
N ASP A 110 -13.92 7.66 -9.57
CA ASP A 110 -15.22 7.58 -8.88
C ASP A 110 -16.07 6.40 -9.32
N THR A 111 -15.90 5.99 -10.58
CA THR A 111 -16.65 4.90 -11.21
C THR A 111 -15.84 3.61 -11.35
N ASP A 112 -14.71 3.48 -10.65
CA ASP A 112 -13.93 2.25 -10.64
C ASP A 112 -14.71 1.14 -9.91
N ASP A 113 -15.24 0.20 -10.69
CA ASP A 113 -15.98 -0.96 -10.20
C ASP A 113 -15.09 -2.18 -9.91
N ARG A 114 -13.82 -2.12 -10.29
CA ARG A 114 -12.84 -3.17 -10.04
C ARG A 114 -12.13 -2.99 -8.71
N VAL A 115 -11.46 -1.86 -8.53
CA VAL A 115 -10.86 -1.46 -7.24
C VAL A 115 -11.58 -0.21 -6.76
N VAL A 116 -12.65 -0.42 -6.02
CA VAL A 116 -13.55 0.68 -5.64
C VAL A 116 -12.80 1.83 -4.95
N PRO A 117 -13.21 3.09 -5.20
CA PRO A 117 -12.52 4.28 -4.66
C PRO A 117 -12.49 4.32 -3.13
N GLY A 118 -13.37 3.55 -2.47
CA GLY A 118 -13.39 3.42 -1.02
C GLY A 118 -12.05 2.95 -0.42
N HIS A 119 -11.26 2.14 -1.13
CA HIS A 119 -9.90 1.79 -0.72
C HIS A 119 -9.00 3.02 -0.61
N SER A 120 -8.97 3.84 -1.68
CA SER A 120 -8.14 5.05 -1.76
C SER A 120 -8.59 6.11 -0.77
N PHE A 121 -9.90 6.34 -0.63
CA PHE A 121 -10.45 7.32 0.31
C PHE A 121 -10.13 6.98 1.77
N LYS A 122 -10.33 5.72 2.16
CA LYS A 122 -10.01 5.27 3.53
C LYS A 122 -8.52 5.41 3.84
N TYR A 123 -7.68 4.97 2.91
CA TYR A 123 -6.23 5.03 3.07
C TYR A 123 -5.74 6.48 3.20
N THR A 124 -6.18 7.36 2.30
CA THR A 124 -5.82 8.79 2.33
C THR A 124 -6.29 9.46 3.62
N ALA A 125 -7.54 9.23 4.02
CA ALA A 125 -8.06 9.81 5.26
C ALA A 125 -7.27 9.36 6.50
N ALA A 126 -6.87 8.09 6.53
CA ALA A 126 -6.07 7.56 7.64
C ALA A 126 -4.64 8.13 7.66
N LEU A 127 -4.00 8.30 6.50
CA LEU A 127 -2.69 8.95 6.39
C LEU A 127 -2.76 10.40 6.86
N GLN A 128 -3.74 11.16 6.37
CA GLN A 128 -3.94 12.55 6.79
C GLN A 128 -4.20 12.67 8.29
N ALA A 129 -4.98 11.76 8.87
CA ALA A 129 -5.21 11.74 10.31
C ALA A 129 -3.96 11.36 11.12
N ALA A 130 -3.08 10.54 10.57
CA ALA A 130 -1.83 10.13 11.22
C ALA A 130 -0.75 11.23 11.16
N ASP A 131 -0.83 12.13 10.16
CA ASP A 131 0.10 13.26 9.94
C ASP A 131 -0.27 14.51 10.78
N LEU A 132 -1.42 14.50 11.41
CA LEU A 132 -1.82 15.60 12.30
C LEU A 132 -1.04 15.58 13.62
N PRO A 133 -0.59 16.76 14.10
CA PRO A 133 0.12 16.89 15.36
C PRO A 133 -0.75 16.53 16.57
#